data_bc85546d9876f75f5cacb86585255824
#
_entry.id   bc85546d9876f75f5cacb86585255824
#
_cell.length_a   1.000
_cell.length_b   1.000
_cell.length_c   1.000
_cell.angle_alpha   90.00
_cell.angle_beta   90.00
_cell.angle_gamma   90.00
#
_symmetry.space_group_name_H-M   'P 1'
#
loop_
_entity.id
_entity.type
_entity.pdbx_description
1 polymer ?
#
loop_
_entity_poly.entity_id
_entity_poly.type
_entity_poly.pdbx_seq_one_letter_code
_entity_poly.pdbx_strand_id
1 'polypeptide(L)'
;MSKKVIVIGGGVAGMSAAHELVERGFSVEVYEKQPVYVGGKARSVDVPGTGTKDTEPLPGEHGFRFFPGFYRHITDTMKRIPFKGNKNGVFDNLVPTQRVMMARFDKPPIINIVNFPKSLKDLKVLLDALRDPGTGLTQEDTRVFAEKLWQLMTSSFERRNWDYERIAWWDFTDAANQSEAYRQYFVGGITRTLVAAKPKEVSTKTGGDILLQLLFLMGDPAAHADRVLNGPTNEAWLYPWRDYLLEKGVKYFHHHEATGIHCENKDITGVTFRTKDGNEITAKGDYYISALPVERMSELLDKNMLVADPTLQYIKDLSPGTAWMTGIQYYLNEDIKMTQGHVMYTDSPWALTSISQLQFWKDFDIKKHGNGEVKGIISVDISDWNTPGLNGKCAKDCTREEIKTETWEQLKKSLVVEGQCLLSDDMMVDWYLDRDIVTDKEFKTINEEPLLVNKVNTWALRPEAHTNINNFVLASDYVRTYTDLATMEGANEAARRAVNTIIERSGANLPLCEIWHLHEPGVLSIPRNHDLKRFKKGLPWKKSFPWHVNLLHKLNYTFSKLLS
;
A
#
# COMPACT_ATOMS: atom_id res chain seq x y z
N MET A 1 -34.39 -6.62 -16.43
CA MET A 1 -33.25 -7.55 -16.37
C MET A 1 -32.10 -6.84 -15.64
N SER A 2 -31.37 -7.56 -14.80
CA SER A 2 -30.16 -7.02 -14.15
C SER A 2 -29.12 -6.66 -15.21
N LYS A 3 -28.51 -5.49 -15.11
CA LYS A 3 -27.41 -5.07 -16.01
C LYS A 3 -26.18 -5.94 -15.75
N LYS A 4 -25.51 -6.37 -16.83
CA LYS A 4 -24.30 -7.20 -16.77
C LYS A 4 -23.04 -6.34 -16.80
N VAL A 5 -22.14 -6.56 -15.85
CA VAL A 5 -20.84 -5.87 -15.77
C VAL A 5 -19.72 -6.87 -15.96
N ILE A 6 -18.80 -6.57 -16.88
CA ILE A 6 -17.55 -7.30 -17.09
C ILE A 6 -16.43 -6.59 -16.34
N VAL A 7 -15.79 -7.30 -15.43
CA VAL A 7 -14.64 -6.81 -14.65
C VAL A 7 -13.36 -7.46 -15.17
N ILE A 8 -12.42 -6.64 -15.63
CA ILE A 8 -11.15 -7.07 -16.23
C ILE A 8 -10.06 -6.98 -15.15
N GLY A 9 -9.62 -8.14 -14.65
CA GLY A 9 -8.67 -8.27 -13.55
C GLY A 9 -9.35 -8.56 -12.21
N GLY A 10 -8.88 -9.62 -11.54
CA GLY A 10 -9.39 -10.13 -10.26
C GLY A 10 -8.53 -9.75 -9.05
N GLY A 11 -7.79 -8.65 -9.14
CA GLY A 11 -7.09 -8.06 -8.01
C GLY A 11 -8.04 -7.40 -7.00
N VAL A 12 -7.49 -6.75 -5.96
CA VAL A 12 -8.29 -6.08 -4.92
C VAL A 12 -9.30 -5.08 -5.53
N ALA A 13 -8.91 -4.33 -6.56
CA ALA A 13 -9.82 -3.39 -7.24
C ALA A 13 -11.00 -4.13 -7.92
N GLY A 14 -10.73 -5.22 -8.65
CA GLY A 14 -11.78 -5.99 -9.32
C GLY A 14 -12.70 -6.69 -8.35
N MET A 15 -12.16 -7.30 -7.29
CA MET A 15 -12.96 -7.91 -6.23
C MET A 15 -13.81 -6.86 -5.48
N SER A 16 -13.27 -5.66 -5.23
CA SER A 16 -14.01 -4.55 -4.64
C SER A 16 -15.16 -4.08 -5.52
N ALA A 17 -14.92 -3.91 -6.82
CA ALA A 17 -15.96 -3.54 -7.77
C ALA A 17 -17.06 -4.62 -7.86
N ALA A 18 -16.66 -5.91 -7.92
CA ALA A 18 -17.58 -7.04 -7.95
C ALA A 18 -18.44 -7.09 -6.68
N HIS A 19 -17.84 -6.84 -5.50
CA HIS A 19 -18.53 -6.80 -4.21
C HIS A 19 -19.60 -5.71 -4.20
N GLU A 20 -19.24 -4.49 -4.50
CA GLU A 20 -20.18 -3.36 -4.50
C GLU A 20 -21.30 -3.51 -5.54
N LEU A 21 -20.99 -4.08 -6.71
CA LEU A 21 -21.97 -4.29 -7.77
C LEU A 21 -22.96 -5.41 -7.42
N VAL A 22 -22.47 -6.58 -6.96
CA VAL A 22 -23.35 -7.72 -6.70
C VAL A 22 -24.30 -7.45 -5.54
N GLU A 23 -23.84 -6.75 -4.50
CA GLU A 23 -24.72 -6.31 -3.40
C GLU A 23 -25.82 -5.34 -3.84
N ARG A 24 -25.63 -4.67 -5.00
CA ARG A 24 -26.62 -3.77 -5.62
C ARG A 24 -27.42 -4.42 -6.75
N GLY A 25 -27.29 -5.74 -6.91
CA GLY A 25 -28.13 -6.52 -7.84
C GLY A 25 -27.66 -6.52 -9.30
N PHE A 26 -26.44 -6.07 -9.58
CA PHE A 26 -25.85 -6.25 -10.93
C PHE A 26 -25.42 -7.71 -11.14
N SER A 27 -25.46 -8.17 -12.39
CA SER A 27 -24.84 -9.43 -12.80
C SER A 27 -23.35 -9.18 -13.09
N VAL A 28 -22.45 -9.88 -12.43
CA VAL A 28 -21.02 -9.60 -12.50
C VAL A 28 -20.22 -10.81 -12.97
N GLU A 29 -19.34 -10.60 -13.94
CA GLU A 29 -18.34 -11.56 -14.40
C GLU A 29 -16.94 -10.95 -14.24
N VAL A 30 -16.06 -11.63 -13.49
CA VAL A 30 -14.67 -11.24 -13.27
C VAL A 30 -13.76 -12.16 -14.08
N TYR A 31 -12.83 -11.59 -14.83
CA TYR A 31 -11.87 -12.32 -15.65
C TYR A 31 -10.45 -12.04 -15.14
N GLU A 32 -9.74 -13.10 -14.73
CA GLU A 32 -8.43 -13.04 -14.09
C GLU A 32 -7.41 -13.95 -14.83
N LYS A 33 -6.21 -13.42 -15.09
CA LYS A 33 -5.12 -14.17 -15.75
C LYS A 33 -4.56 -15.30 -14.88
N GLN A 34 -4.54 -15.11 -13.57
CA GLN A 34 -3.97 -16.08 -12.64
C GLN A 34 -4.74 -17.41 -12.66
N PRO A 35 -4.02 -18.55 -12.51
CA PRO A 35 -4.66 -19.86 -12.63
C PRO A 35 -5.54 -20.23 -11.44
N VAL A 36 -5.22 -19.77 -10.24
CA VAL A 36 -5.88 -20.21 -9.00
C VAL A 36 -6.09 -19.05 -8.05
N TYR A 37 -5.09 -18.19 -7.92
CA TYR A 37 -5.08 -17.14 -6.88
C TYR A 37 -5.95 -15.95 -7.26
N VAL A 38 -6.54 -15.32 -6.25
CA VAL A 38 -7.31 -14.08 -6.34
C VAL A 38 -6.57 -12.95 -5.63
N GLY A 39 -7.03 -11.71 -5.76
CA GLY A 39 -6.48 -10.56 -5.04
C GLY A 39 -5.27 -9.88 -5.71
N GLY A 40 -4.82 -10.36 -6.87
CA GLY A 40 -3.69 -9.76 -7.61
C GLY A 40 -2.42 -9.69 -6.76
N LYS A 41 -1.78 -8.52 -6.71
CA LYS A 41 -0.55 -8.27 -5.94
C LYS A 41 -0.73 -8.40 -4.40
N ALA A 42 -1.97 -8.53 -3.89
CA ALA A 42 -2.23 -8.74 -2.47
C ALA A 42 -2.21 -10.23 -2.05
N ARG A 43 -2.10 -11.16 -2.97
CA ARG A 43 -2.19 -12.60 -2.71
C ARG A 43 -1.04 -13.16 -1.88
N SER A 44 -1.30 -14.27 -1.18
CA SER A 44 -0.30 -15.27 -0.83
C SER A 44 -0.33 -16.42 -1.83
N VAL A 45 0.68 -17.28 -1.81
CA VAL A 45 0.78 -18.46 -2.68
C VAL A 45 1.33 -19.64 -1.89
N ASP A 46 1.04 -20.85 -2.37
CA ASP A 46 1.73 -22.04 -1.89
C ASP A 46 3.16 -22.06 -2.42
N VAL A 47 4.15 -22.17 -1.53
CA VAL A 47 5.56 -22.23 -1.93
C VAL A 47 5.84 -23.59 -2.54
N PRO A 48 6.21 -23.67 -3.83
CA PRO A 48 6.36 -24.94 -4.53
C PRO A 48 7.43 -25.84 -3.87
N GLY A 49 7.11 -27.13 -3.75
CA GLY A 49 8.06 -28.14 -3.26
C GLY A 49 8.29 -28.18 -1.75
N THR A 50 7.63 -27.31 -0.97
CA THR A 50 7.81 -27.29 0.50
C THR A 50 6.84 -28.21 1.24
N GLY A 51 5.68 -28.54 0.65
CA GLY A 51 4.73 -29.49 1.26
C GLY A 51 5.21 -30.94 1.15
N THR A 52 4.67 -31.80 2.01
CA THR A 52 4.91 -33.26 2.03
C THR A 52 3.59 -34.00 1.75
N LYS A 53 3.58 -35.34 1.88
CA LYS A 53 2.33 -36.13 1.80
C LYS A 53 1.36 -35.83 2.94
N ASP A 54 1.89 -35.41 4.09
CA ASP A 54 1.14 -35.22 5.34
C ASP A 54 1.01 -33.74 5.73
N THR A 55 1.66 -32.83 5.00
CA THR A 55 1.68 -31.40 5.30
C THR A 55 1.39 -30.57 4.05
N GLU A 56 0.77 -29.41 4.26
CA GLU A 56 0.52 -28.42 3.22
C GLU A 56 1.81 -27.64 2.88
N PRO A 57 1.90 -27.00 1.71
CA PRO A 57 3.02 -26.11 1.39
C PRO A 57 3.13 -24.95 2.38
N LEU A 58 4.34 -24.39 2.52
CA LEU A 58 4.55 -23.15 3.26
C LEU A 58 3.84 -21.98 2.55
N PRO A 59 3.24 -21.03 3.28
CA PRO A 59 2.62 -19.85 2.69
C PRO A 59 3.68 -18.84 2.26
N GLY A 60 3.69 -18.44 0.98
CA GLY A 60 4.53 -17.40 0.41
C GLY A 60 3.76 -16.12 0.19
N GLU A 61 4.23 -14.99 0.70
CA GLU A 61 3.60 -13.69 0.53
C GLU A 61 4.30 -12.89 -0.58
N HIS A 62 3.54 -12.14 -1.38
CA HIS A 62 4.11 -11.16 -2.33
C HIS A 62 4.87 -10.02 -1.61
N GLY A 63 4.57 -9.78 -0.37
CA GLY A 63 5.10 -8.87 0.64
C GLY A 63 4.18 -8.93 1.84
N PHE A 64 4.59 -8.54 3.02
CA PHE A 64 3.69 -8.55 4.17
C PHE A 64 2.57 -7.49 4.02
N ARG A 65 1.40 -7.78 4.57
CA ARG A 65 0.23 -6.89 4.49
C ARG A 65 0.09 -6.11 5.78
N PHE A 66 -0.02 -4.79 5.65
CA PHE A 66 -0.37 -3.94 6.77
C PHE A 66 -1.56 -3.03 6.42
N PHE A 67 -2.35 -2.71 7.44
CA PHE A 67 -3.59 -1.96 7.33
C PHE A 67 -3.54 -0.76 8.27
N PRO A 68 -2.95 0.35 7.85
CA PRO A 68 -2.94 1.58 8.64
C PRO A 68 -4.33 1.98 9.10
N GLY A 69 -4.43 2.60 10.25
CA GLY A 69 -5.71 2.97 10.85
C GLY A 69 -6.55 3.92 10.00
N PHE A 70 -5.94 4.66 9.08
CA PHE A 70 -6.63 5.53 8.15
C PHE A 70 -7.26 4.80 6.94
N TYR A 71 -7.02 3.50 6.77
CA TYR A 71 -7.70 2.67 5.76
C TYR A 71 -9.15 2.48 6.16
N ARG A 72 -10.07 3.12 5.43
CA ARG A 72 -11.51 3.12 5.71
C ARG A 72 -12.30 2.31 4.69
N HIS A 73 -11.98 2.44 3.40
CA HIS A 73 -12.71 1.78 2.32
C HIS A 73 -12.53 0.27 2.35
N ILE A 74 -11.27 -0.19 2.37
CA ILE A 74 -11.01 -1.64 2.40
C ILE A 74 -11.47 -2.28 3.70
N THR A 75 -11.32 -1.60 4.84
CA THR A 75 -11.76 -2.15 6.13
C THR A 75 -13.29 -2.18 6.26
N ASP A 76 -14.01 -1.25 5.62
CA ASP A 76 -15.46 -1.33 5.51
C ASP A 76 -15.90 -2.55 4.68
N THR A 77 -15.25 -2.78 3.53
CA THR A 77 -15.49 -3.99 2.74
C THR A 77 -15.20 -5.26 3.55
N MET A 78 -14.08 -5.32 4.27
CA MET A 78 -13.71 -6.47 5.11
C MET A 78 -14.77 -6.81 6.18
N LYS A 79 -15.45 -5.81 6.75
CA LYS A 79 -16.53 -6.02 7.73
C LYS A 79 -17.75 -6.73 7.15
N ARG A 80 -17.96 -6.66 5.85
CA ARG A 80 -19.09 -7.25 5.14
C ARG A 80 -18.82 -8.66 4.61
N ILE A 81 -17.57 -9.12 4.65
CA ILE A 81 -17.17 -10.47 4.22
C ILE A 81 -17.29 -11.43 5.40
N PRO A 82 -18.22 -12.41 5.39
CA PRO A 82 -18.38 -13.35 6.49
C PRO A 82 -17.12 -14.19 6.73
N PHE A 83 -16.79 -14.43 8.00
CA PHE A 83 -15.68 -15.29 8.37
C PHE A 83 -15.96 -16.04 9.67
N LYS A 84 -16.13 -17.37 9.59
CA LYS A 84 -16.34 -18.28 10.74
C LYS A 84 -17.24 -17.66 11.82
N GLY A 85 -16.75 -17.53 13.05
CA GLY A 85 -17.47 -16.94 14.19
C GLY A 85 -17.24 -15.43 14.40
N ASN A 86 -16.58 -14.74 13.48
CA ASN A 86 -16.28 -13.32 13.62
C ASN A 86 -17.54 -12.46 13.54
N LYS A 87 -17.63 -11.46 14.42
CA LYS A 87 -18.74 -10.52 14.46
C LYS A 87 -18.72 -9.51 13.31
N ASN A 88 -17.53 -9.06 12.93
CA ASN A 88 -17.32 -8.08 11.86
C ASN A 88 -16.57 -8.73 10.67
N GLY A 89 -16.91 -9.96 10.33
CA GLY A 89 -16.34 -10.67 9.19
C GLY A 89 -14.80 -10.78 9.24
N VAL A 90 -14.17 -10.73 8.08
CA VAL A 90 -12.70 -10.82 8.00
C VAL A 90 -11.98 -9.61 8.62
N PHE A 91 -12.67 -8.52 8.92
CA PHE A 91 -12.07 -7.39 9.64
C PHE A 91 -11.53 -7.80 11.03
N ASP A 92 -12.19 -8.74 11.70
CA ASP A 92 -11.75 -9.23 13.02
C ASP A 92 -10.46 -10.09 12.93
N ASN A 93 -10.01 -10.42 11.72
CA ASN A 93 -8.70 -11.05 11.50
C ASN A 93 -7.54 -10.04 11.51
N LEU A 94 -7.82 -8.74 11.65
CA LEU A 94 -6.80 -7.71 11.76
C LEU A 94 -6.32 -7.57 13.22
N VAL A 95 -5.05 -7.82 13.44
CA VAL A 95 -4.39 -7.71 14.75
C VAL A 95 -3.60 -6.41 14.81
N PRO A 96 -3.83 -5.55 15.83
CA PRO A 96 -3.05 -4.33 16.01
C PRO A 96 -1.58 -4.62 16.27
N THR A 97 -0.69 -3.88 15.61
CA THR A 97 0.73 -3.80 15.99
C THR A 97 0.88 -2.86 17.18
N GLN A 98 1.93 -3.05 17.98
CA GLN A 98 2.15 -2.25 19.18
C GLN A 98 3.37 -1.35 19.10
N ARG A 99 4.36 -1.72 18.27
CA ARG A 99 5.66 -1.05 18.22
C ARG A 99 6.19 -1.04 16.78
N VAL A 100 7.07 -0.07 16.53
CA VAL A 100 7.98 -0.06 15.38
C VAL A 100 9.41 -0.08 15.90
N MET A 101 10.25 -0.89 15.29
CA MET A 101 11.68 -0.94 15.56
C MET A 101 12.45 -0.36 14.38
N MET A 102 13.37 0.54 14.65
CA MET A 102 14.36 1.03 13.69
C MET A 102 15.67 0.30 13.96
N ALA A 103 15.97 -0.71 13.15
CA ALA A 103 17.19 -1.47 13.20
C ALA A 103 18.32 -0.73 12.47
N ARG A 104 19.53 -0.76 13.03
CA ARG A 104 20.69 -0.02 12.57
C ARG A 104 21.92 -0.93 12.49
N PHE A 105 22.79 -0.68 11.52
CA PHE A 105 24.03 -1.45 11.42
C PHE A 105 24.91 -1.27 12.65
N ASP A 106 25.26 -2.37 13.29
CA ASP A 106 26.18 -2.42 14.43
C ASP A 106 25.82 -1.47 15.60
N LYS A 107 24.53 -1.08 15.72
CA LYS A 107 24.02 -0.20 16.78
C LYS A 107 22.76 -0.78 17.40
N PRO A 108 22.46 -0.44 18.67
CA PRO A 108 21.19 -0.81 19.29
C PRO A 108 20.00 -0.27 18.50
N PRO A 109 18.91 -1.05 18.35
CA PRO A 109 17.72 -0.59 17.66
C PRO A 109 16.99 0.49 18.47
N ILE A 110 16.29 1.38 17.75
CA ILE A 110 15.35 2.34 18.34
C ILE A 110 13.96 1.70 18.27
N ILE A 111 13.27 1.59 19.39
CA ILE A 111 11.92 1.01 19.46
C ILE A 111 10.93 2.09 19.84
N ASN A 112 10.01 2.39 18.93
CA ASN A 112 8.93 3.36 19.11
C ASN A 112 7.58 2.65 19.32
N ILE A 113 6.68 3.32 20.05
CA ILE A 113 5.29 2.88 20.18
C ILE A 113 4.50 3.46 19.00
N VAL A 114 3.82 2.59 18.26
CA VAL A 114 2.99 2.98 17.10
C VAL A 114 1.66 3.58 17.55
N ASN A 115 1.15 3.16 18.71
CA ASN A 115 -0.12 3.61 19.25
C ASN A 115 0.08 4.75 20.27
N PHE A 116 -1.00 5.50 20.51
CA PHE A 116 -1.02 6.52 21.56
C PHE A 116 -0.55 5.92 22.90
N PRO A 117 0.38 6.57 23.64
CA PRO A 117 0.88 6.07 24.90
C PRO A 117 -0.25 5.97 25.93
N LYS A 118 -0.59 4.75 26.37
CA LYS A 118 -1.67 4.44 27.34
C LYS A 118 -1.14 4.33 28.76
N SER A 119 0.16 4.40 28.97
CA SER A 119 0.81 4.27 30.27
C SER A 119 2.01 5.21 30.41
N LEU A 120 2.42 5.48 31.65
CA LEU A 120 3.63 6.23 31.95
C LEU A 120 4.89 5.55 31.37
N LYS A 121 4.88 4.20 31.29
CA LYS A 121 5.95 3.42 30.68
C LYS A 121 6.04 3.69 29.18
N ASP A 122 4.90 3.74 28.48
CA ASP A 122 4.85 3.99 27.04
C ASP A 122 5.33 5.41 26.73
N LEU A 123 4.90 6.40 27.53
CA LEU A 123 5.37 7.77 27.39
C LEU A 123 6.89 7.88 27.60
N LYS A 124 7.43 7.16 28.59
CA LYS A 124 8.87 7.13 28.83
C LYS A 124 9.63 6.57 27.63
N VAL A 125 9.18 5.42 27.07
CA VAL A 125 9.81 4.82 25.87
C VAL A 125 9.78 5.80 24.69
N LEU A 126 8.68 6.49 24.46
CA LEU A 126 8.56 7.49 23.38
C LEU A 126 9.56 8.63 23.55
N LEU A 127 9.67 9.19 24.76
CA LEU A 127 10.58 10.30 25.06
C LEU A 127 12.05 9.87 25.00
N ASP A 128 12.37 8.69 25.48
CA ASP A 128 13.73 8.12 25.42
C ASP A 128 14.16 7.90 23.96
N ALA A 129 13.26 7.39 23.11
CA ALA A 129 13.53 7.20 21.68
C ALA A 129 13.78 8.53 20.94
N LEU A 130 13.07 9.60 21.28
CA LEU A 130 13.30 10.93 20.72
C LEU A 130 14.62 11.56 21.16
N ARG A 131 15.17 11.13 22.30
CA ARG A 131 16.42 11.62 22.87
C ARG A 131 17.63 10.72 22.63
N ASP A 132 17.46 9.65 21.84
CA ASP A 132 18.56 8.71 21.60
C ASP A 132 19.77 9.40 20.95
N PRO A 133 20.90 9.59 21.68
CA PRO A 133 22.07 10.26 21.15
C PRO A 133 22.72 9.47 19.99
N GLY A 134 22.40 8.20 19.88
CA GLY A 134 22.91 7.34 18.81
C GLY A 134 22.36 7.66 17.42
N THR A 135 21.33 8.52 17.31
CA THR A 135 20.80 8.99 16.02
C THR A 135 21.71 10.03 15.35
N GLY A 136 22.45 10.81 16.13
CA GLY A 136 23.20 11.97 15.64
C GLY A 136 22.32 13.16 15.23
N LEU A 137 21.01 13.11 15.50
CA LEU A 137 20.09 14.24 15.25
C LEU A 137 20.42 15.40 16.15
N THR A 138 20.52 16.60 15.58
CA THR A 138 20.72 17.85 16.27
C THR A 138 19.40 18.51 16.69
N GLN A 139 19.45 19.50 17.60
CA GLN A 139 18.28 20.31 17.91
C GLN A 139 17.78 21.10 16.69
N GLU A 140 18.70 21.51 15.83
CA GLU A 140 18.37 22.22 14.59
C GLU A 140 17.62 21.29 13.62
N ASP A 141 18.05 20.05 13.45
CA ASP A 141 17.35 19.05 12.63
C ASP A 141 15.89 18.88 13.09
N THR A 142 15.70 18.69 14.40
CA THR A 142 14.36 18.54 14.99
C THR A 142 13.52 19.80 14.80
N ARG A 143 14.10 20.99 14.96
CA ARG A 143 13.41 22.26 14.76
C ARG A 143 12.96 22.44 13.31
N VAL A 144 13.86 22.21 12.36
CA VAL A 144 13.56 22.35 10.93
C VAL A 144 12.46 21.36 10.53
N PHE A 145 12.58 20.10 10.92
CA PHE A 145 11.56 19.09 10.59
C PHE A 145 10.20 19.41 11.19
N ALA A 146 10.15 19.85 12.46
CA ALA A 146 8.93 20.29 13.11
C ALA A 146 8.26 21.47 12.37
N GLU A 147 9.04 22.42 11.84
CA GLU A 147 8.52 23.50 11.03
C GLU A 147 7.92 23.03 9.71
N LYS A 148 8.57 22.08 9.04
CA LYS A 148 8.05 21.45 7.81
C LYS A 148 6.77 20.65 8.07
N LEU A 149 6.71 19.90 9.16
CA LEU A 149 5.48 19.22 9.58
C LEU A 149 4.35 20.22 9.86
N TRP A 150 4.64 21.30 10.59
CA TRP A 150 3.67 22.36 10.86
C TRP A 150 3.17 23.01 9.57
N GLN A 151 4.05 23.21 8.59
CA GLN A 151 3.68 23.69 7.27
C GLN A 151 2.70 22.75 6.59
N LEU A 152 2.97 21.44 6.56
CA LEU A 152 2.06 20.43 6.01
C LEU A 152 0.72 20.41 6.75
N MET A 153 0.75 20.37 8.08
CA MET A 153 -0.44 20.29 8.94
C MET A 153 -1.40 21.48 8.76
N THR A 154 -0.85 22.67 8.50
CA THR A 154 -1.60 23.91 8.40
C THR A 154 -1.82 24.40 6.98
N SER A 155 -1.28 23.71 5.99
CA SER A 155 -1.58 23.98 4.57
C SER A 155 -2.96 23.43 4.19
N SER A 156 -3.65 24.17 3.34
CA SER A 156 -4.94 23.74 2.80
C SER A 156 -4.79 22.53 1.89
N PHE A 157 -5.87 21.76 1.75
CA PHE A 157 -5.93 20.60 0.85
C PHE A 157 -5.58 21.00 -0.59
N GLU A 158 -6.08 22.14 -1.06
CA GLU A 158 -5.83 22.65 -2.41
C GLU A 158 -4.35 22.97 -2.63
N ARG A 159 -3.68 23.60 -1.63
CA ARG A 159 -2.24 23.85 -1.71
C ARG A 159 -1.45 22.54 -1.78
N ARG A 160 -1.78 21.56 -0.96
CA ARG A 160 -1.10 20.26 -0.98
C ARG A 160 -1.24 19.58 -2.34
N ASN A 161 -2.45 19.58 -2.91
CA ASN A 161 -2.72 18.97 -4.21
C ASN A 161 -2.13 19.72 -5.40
N TRP A 162 -1.82 21.00 -5.25
CA TRP A 162 -1.31 21.83 -6.36
C TRP A 162 0.16 22.19 -6.20
N ASP A 163 0.52 22.92 -5.11
CA ASP A 163 1.89 23.38 -4.93
C ASP A 163 2.82 22.20 -4.55
N TYR A 164 2.40 21.37 -3.57
CA TYR A 164 3.26 20.33 -3.03
C TYR A 164 3.31 19.07 -3.90
N GLU A 165 2.40 18.92 -4.81
CA GLU A 165 2.49 17.89 -5.86
C GLU A 165 3.68 18.13 -6.81
N ARG A 166 4.10 19.37 -6.97
CA ARG A 166 5.18 19.79 -7.86
C ARG A 166 6.55 19.87 -7.19
N ILE A 167 6.60 19.60 -5.88
CA ILE A 167 7.82 19.71 -5.08
C ILE A 167 8.18 18.31 -4.59
N ALA A 168 9.42 17.88 -4.83
CA ALA A 168 9.92 16.63 -4.27
C ALA A 168 10.02 16.72 -2.74
N TRP A 169 9.82 15.59 -2.05
CA TRP A 169 9.95 15.51 -0.60
C TRP A 169 11.32 16.00 -0.11
N TRP A 170 12.38 15.70 -0.86
CA TRP A 170 13.73 16.16 -0.61
C TRP A 170 13.84 17.68 -0.54
N ASP A 171 13.26 18.37 -1.52
CA ASP A 171 13.31 19.83 -1.62
C ASP A 171 12.40 20.50 -0.60
N PHE A 172 11.20 19.95 -0.39
CA PHE A 172 10.27 20.44 0.62
C PHE A 172 10.88 20.40 2.01
N THR A 173 11.57 19.31 2.35
CA THR A 173 12.20 19.13 3.67
C THR A 173 13.53 19.87 3.80
N ASP A 174 14.00 20.53 2.74
CA ASP A 174 15.31 21.22 2.71
C ASP A 174 16.49 20.28 3.03
N ALA A 175 16.37 19.02 2.58
CA ALA A 175 17.30 17.94 2.93
C ALA A 175 18.75 18.22 2.56
N ALA A 176 18.99 18.95 1.45
CA ALA A 176 20.34 19.26 0.97
C ALA A 176 21.15 20.06 1.99
N ASN A 177 20.50 20.92 2.78
CA ASN A 177 21.11 21.83 3.75
C ASN A 177 21.12 21.26 5.20
N GLN A 178 20.64 20.02 5.40
CA GLN A 178 20.54 19.41 6.72
C GLN A 178 21.62 18.34 6.95
N SER A 179 21.71 17.86 8.19
CA SER A 179 22.66 16.83 8.60
C SER A 179 22.41 15.48 7.87
N GLU A 180 23.40 14.59 7.88
CA GLU A 180 23.24 13.22 7.41
C GLU A 180 22.15 12.47 8.18
N ALA A 181 22.12 12.62 9.51
CA ALA A 181 21.10 12.03 10.36
C ALA A 181 19.68 12.51 9.99
N TYR A 182 19.50 13.81 9.71
CA TYR A 182 18.23 14.35 9.24
C TYR A 182 17.77 13.69 7.94
N ARG A 183 18.68 13.55 6.96
CA ARG A 183 18.39 12.92 5.68
C ARG A 183 18.00 11.45 5.86
N GLN A 184 18.70 10.74 6.72
CA GLN A 184 18.48 9.33 6.98
C GLN A 184 17.16 9.07 7.72
N TYR A 185 16.93 9.74 8.85
CA TYR A 185 15.79 9.43 9.72
C TYR A 185 14.50 10.14 9.32
N PHE A 186 14.56 11.44 8.98
CA PHE A 186 13.36 12.22 8.70
C PHE A 186 12.97 12.23 7.21
N VAL A 187 13.95 12.21 6.32
CA VAL A 187 13.68 12.28 4.89
C VAL A 187 13.56 10.89 4.27
N GLY A 188 14.58 10.06 4.46
CA GLY A 188 14.65 8.71 3.87
C GLY A 188 13.78 7.70 4.59
N GLY A 189 13.73 7.72 5.92
CA GLY A 189 13.00 6.74 6.72
C GLY A 189 11.50 6.71 6.45
N ILE A 190 10.92 7.83 6.03
CA ILE A 190 9.47 7.91 5.75
C ILE A 190 9.15 7.48 4.32
N THR A 191 10.00 7.83 3.35
CA THR A 191 9.67 7.61 1.93
C THR A 191 10.18 6.27 1.40
N ARG A 192 11.41 5.88 1.72
CA ARG A 192 12.01 4.65 1.18
C ARG A 192 11.37 3.39 1.73
N THR A 193 11.08 3.37 3.02
CA THR A 193 10.59 2.16 3.71
C THR A 193 9.08 1.98 3.66
N LEU A 194 8.30 3.07 3.57
CA LEU A 194 6.83 2.98 3.61
C LEU A 194 6.18 2.98 2.23
N VAL A 195 6.79 3.65 1.24
CA VAL A 195 6.15 3.86 -0.07
C VAL A 195 7.08 3.53 -1.24
N ALA A 196 8.20 2.84 -1.01
CA ALA A 196 9.20 2.47 -2.02
C ALA A 196 9.64 3.63 -2.93
N ALA A 197 9.59 4.86 -2.43
CA ALA A 197 9.81 6.04 -3.22
C ALA A 197 11.07 6.78 -2.81
N LYS A 198 11.86 7.18 -3.79
CA LYS A 198 13.06 7.99 -3.54
C LYS A 198 12.65 9.41 -3.13
N PRO A 199 13.23 9.98 -2.06
CA PRO A 199 12.87 11.32 -1.59
C PRO A 199 12.99 12.42 -2.65
N LYS A 200 13.91 12.27 -3.60
CA LYS A 200 14.13 13.21 -4.71
C LYS A 200 13.11 13.08 -5.85
N GLU A 201 12.29 12.03 -5.85
CA GLU A 201 11.33 11.75 -6.90
C GLU A 201 9.88 11.84 -6.41
N VAL A 202 9.61 11.41 -5.18
CA VAL A 202 8.24 11.37 -4.62
C VAL A 202 7.70 12.77 -4.39
N SER A 203 6.42 12.97 -4.75
CA SER A 203 5.75 14.25 -4.49
C SER A 203 5.55 14.48 -3.00
N THR A 204 5.71 15.72 -2.56
CA THR A 204 5.45 16.14 -1.18
C THR A 204 3.97 15.97 -0.81
N LYS A 205 3.06 16.08 -1.78
CA LYS A 205 1.65 15.77 -1.56
C LYS A 205 1.48 14.36 -1.02
N THR A 206 1.92 13.35 -1.76
CA THR A 206 1.71 11.95 -1.39
C THR A 206 2.49 11.59 -0.11
N GLY A 207 3.79 11.87 -0.07
CA GLY A 207 4.62 11.60 1.12
C GLY A 207 4.12 12.34 2.36
N GLY A 208 3.74 13.61 2.21
CA GLY A 208 3.22 14.45 3.28
C GLY A 208 1.84 14.01 3.78
N ASP A 209 0.91 13.67 2.89
CA ASP A 209 -0.43 13.23 3.29
C ASP A 209 -0.36 11.90 4.07
N ILE A 210 0.46 10.93 3.65
CA ILE A 210 0.65 9.68 4.39
C ILE A 210 1.27 9.94 5.76
N LEU A 211 2.31 10.75 5.84
CA LEU A 211 2.93 11.13 7.11
C LEU A 211 1.90 11.79 8.06
N LEU A 212 1.09 12.71 7.54
CA LEU A 212 0.05 13.36 8.34
C LEU A 212 -0.98 12.36 8.87
N GLN A 213 -1.43 11.40 8.05
CA GLN A 213 -2.38 10.38 8.50
C GLN A 213 -1.80 9.52 9.63
N LEU A 214 -0.53 9.12 9.53
CA LEU A 214 0.15 8.39 10.60
C LEU A 214 0.26 9.22 11.89
N LEU A 215 0.62 10.49 11.78
CA LEU A 215 0.72 11.41 12.93
C LEU A 215 -0.64 11.67 13.60
N PHE A 216 -1.71 11.82 12.82
CA PHE A 216 -3.05 12.07 13.37
C PHE A 216 -3.59 10.86 14.12
N LEU A 217 -3.27 9.64 13.65
CA LEU A 217 -3.63 8.41 14.35
C LEU A 217 -2.88 8.25 15.68
N MET A 218 -1.63 8.71 15.77
CA MET A 218 -0.91 8.70 17.04
C MET A 218 -1.55 9.61 18.10
N GLY A 219 -2.30 10.61 17.68
CA GLY A 219 -3.05 11.51 18.55
C GLY A 219 -4.42 11.00 19.02
N ASP A 220 -4.91 9.88 18.47
CA ASP A 220 -6.20 9.29 18.81
C ASP A 220 -6.04 8.03 19.68
N PRO A 221 -6.41 8.08 20.99
CA PRO A 221 -6.29 6.94 21.89
C PRO A 221 -7.14 5.72 21.50
N ALA A 222 -8.19 5.93 20.71
CA ALA A 222 -9.09 4.87 20.23
C ALA A 222 -8.63 4.24 18.93
N ALA A 223 -7.73 4.92 18.18
CA ALA A 223 -7.22 4.41 16.92
C ALA A 223 -6.07 3.41 17.11
N HIS A 224 -6.00 2.46 16.22
CA HIS A 224 -4.81 1.62 16.03
C HIS A 224 -4.03 2.19 14.84
N ALA A 225 -2.78 2.60 15.05
CA ALA A 225 -1.97 3.20 14.00
C ALA A 225 -1.75 2.22 12.85
N ASP A 226 -1.64 0.93 13.16
CA ASP A 226 -1.41 -0.10 12.17
C ASP A 226 -1.93 -1.48 12.64
N ARG A 227 -2.30 -2.32 11.67
CA ARG A 227 -2.82 -3.68 11.86
C ARG A 227 -2.24 -4.61 10.80
N VAL A 228 -2.10 -5.89 11.15
CA VAL A 228 -1.68 -6.97 10.25
C VAL A 228 -2.68 -8.13 10.32
N LEU A 229 -2.68 -9.03 9.34
CA LEU A 229 -3.54 -10.22 9.36
C LEU A 229 -3.08 -11.24 10.41
N ASN A 230 -4.02 -12.02 10.95
CA ASN A 230 -3.78 -13.10 11.92
C ASN A 230 -3.47 -14.47 11.27
N GLY A 231 -3.23 -14.48 9.97
CA GLY A 231 -2.91 -15.66 9.17
C GLY A 231 -2.41 -15.26 7.78
N PRO A 232 -2.05 -16.22 6.93
CA PRO A 232 -1.68 -15.96 5.54
C PRO A 232 -2.79 -15.20 4.81
N THR A 233 -2.40 -14.33 3.88
CA THR A 233 -3.31 -13.36 3.27
C THR A 233 -4.52 -14.01 2.59
N ASN A 234 -4.31 -15.12 1.89
CA ASN A 234 -5.42 -15.79 1.21
C ASN A 234 -6.43 -16.36 2.20
N GLU A 235 -5.96 -17.08 3.22
CA GLU A 235 -6.80 -17.78 4.20
C GLU A 235 -7.51 -16.82 5.14
N ALA A 236 -6.82 -15.77 5.55
CA ALA A 236 -7.36 -14.78 6.49
C ALA A 236 -8.27 -13.74 5.82
N TRP A 237 -8.17 -13.55 4.51
CA TRP A 237 -8.89 -12.48 3.82
C TRP A 237 -9.41 -12.82 2.42
N LEU A 238 -8.54 -13.22 1.47
CA LEU A 238 -8.90 -13.25 0.05
C LEU A 238 -9.79 -14.44 -0.33
N TYR A 239 -9.56 -15.64 0.22
CA TYR A 239 -10.41 -16.80 -0.06
C TYR A 239 -11.82 -16.65 0.54
N PRO A 240 -12.00 -16.20 1.80
CA PRO A 240 -13.32 -15.85 2.32
C PRO A 240 -14.04 -14.80 1.47
N TRP A 241 -13.31 -13.83 0.93
CA TRP A 241 -13.89 -12.82 0.06
C TRP A 241 -14.33 -13.38 -1.29
N ARG A 242 -13.48 -14.19 -1.93
CA ARG A 242 -13.85 -14.91 -3.15
C ARG A 242 -15.09 -15.76 -2.95
N ASP A 243 -15.13 -16.54 -1.88
CA ASP A 243 -16.24 -17.44 -1.57
C ASP A 243 -17.54 -16.67 -1.35
N TYR A 244 -17.49 -15.55 -0.64
CA TYR A 244 -18.60 -14.63 -0.52
C TYR A 244 -19.09 -14.08 -1.88
N LEU A 245 -18.18 -13.68 -2.74
CA LEU A 245 -18.54 -13.20 -4.09
C LEU A 245 -19.23 -14.29 -4.93
N LEU A 246 -18.71 -15.51 -4.87
CA LEU A 246 -19.29 -16.67 -5.57
C LEU A 246 -20.68 -17.00 -5.01
N GLU A 247 -20.87 -16.99 -3.69
CA GLU A 247 -22.17 -17.18 -3.02
C GLU A 247 -23.18 -16.11 -3.46
N LYS A 248 -22.75 -14.86 -3.62
CA LYS A 248 -23.58 -13.77 -4.15
C LYS A 248 -23.88 -13.85 -5.65
N GLY A 249 -23.31 -14.84 -6.36
CA GLY A 249 -23.58 -15.08 -7.76
C GLY A 249 -22.61 -14.39 -8.74
N VAL A 250 -21.49 -13.83 -8.25
CA VAL A 250 -20.40 -13.39 -9.13
C VAL A 250 -19.80 -14.59 -9.83
N LYS A 251 -19.62 -14.51 -11.15
CA LYS A 251 -18.87 -15.51 -11.90
C LYS A 251 -17.41 -15.08 -11.98
N TYR A 252 -16.50 -15.92 -11.51
CA TYR A 252 -15.07 -15.65 -11.49
C TYR A 252 -14.33 -16.62 -12.41
N PHE A 253 -13.71 -16.10 -13.48
CA PHE A 253 -13.03 -16.88 -14.51
C PHE A 253 -11.52 -16.73 -14.38
N HIS A 254 -10.86 -17.78 -13.92
CA HIS A 254 -9.40 -17.89 -13.91
C HIS A 254 -8.84 -18.25 -15.27
N HIS A 255 -7.52 -18.09 -15.50
CA HIS A 255 -6.85 -18.34 -16.77
C HIS A 255 -7.43 -17.55 -17.95
N HIS A 256 -7.86 -16.32 -17.71
CA HIS A 256 -8.39 -15.44 -18.74
C HIS A 256 -7.60 -14.12 -18.76
N GLU A 257 -6.61 -14.05 -19.63
CA GLU A 257 -5.77 -12.85 -19.83
C GLU A 257 -6.41 -11.93 -20.86
N ALA A 258 -6.68 -10.69 -20.50
CA ALA A 258 -7.21 -9.70 -21.43
C ALA A 258 -6.17 -9.37 -22.51
N THR A 259 -6.56 -9.53 -23.80
CA THR A 259 -5.70 -9.26 -24.95
C THR A 259 -6.21 -8.12 -25.83
N GLY A 260 -7.46 -7.69 -25.67
CA GLY A 260 -8.03 -6.58 -26.43
C GLY A 260 -9.32 -6.05 -25.84
N ILE A 261 -9.51 -4.72 -25.91
CA ILE A 261 -10.73 -4.03 -25.53
C ILE A 261 -11.27 -3.35 -26.81
N HIS A 262 -12.45 -3.76 -27.26
CA HIS A 262 -13.01 -3.30 -28.54
C HIS A 262 -13.89 -2.08 -28.31
N CYS A 263 -13.48 -0.94 -28.85
CA CYS A 263 -14.20 0.33 -28.75
C CYS A 263 -14.73 0.77 -30.12
N GLU A 264 -16.04 1.04 -30.20
CA GLU A 264 -16.73 1.55 -31.39
C GLU A 264 -17.70 2.67 -30.99
N ASN A 265 -17.64 3.80 -31.66
CA ASN A 265 -18.56 4.94 -31.45
C ASN A 265 -18.73 5.35 -29.95
N LYS A 266 -17.64 5.36 -29.19
CA LYS A 266 -17.62 5.65 -27.73
C LYS A 266 -18.30 4.60 -26.85
N ASP A 267 -18.49 3.38 -27.33
CA ASP A 267 -18.95 2.26 -26.52
C ASP A 267 -17.97 1.09 -26.62
N ILE A 268 -17.74 0.38 -25.52
CA ILE A 268 -17.07 -0.90 -25.54
C ILE A 268 -18.07 -1.95 -26.00
N THR A 269 -17.73 -2.69 -27.06
CA THR A 269 -18.57 -3.74 -27.67
C THR A 269 -18.20 -5.14 -27.19
N GLY A 270 -17.03 -5.29 -26.54
CA GLY A 270 -16.56 -6.54 -25.96
C GLY A 270 -15.11 -6.46 -25.52
N VAL A 271 -14.67 -7.48 -24.77
CA VAL A 271 -13.29 -7.66 -24.33
C VAL A 271 -12.85 -9.06 -24.71
N THR A 272 -11.72 -9.19 -25.41
CA THR A 272 -11.13 -10.46 -25.78
C THR A 272 -10.19 -10.94 -24.70
N PHE A 273 -10.36 -12.20 -24.32
CA PHE A 273 -9.53 -12.89 -23.34
C PHE A 273 -8.89 -14.13 -23.96
N ARG A 274 -7.61 -14.34 -23.70
CA ARG A 274 -6.89 -15.58 -24.00
C ARG A 274 -7.04 -16.54 -22.83
N THR A 275 -7.54 -17.75 -23.12
CA THR A 275 -7.73 -18.81 -22.14
C THR A 275 -6.45 -19.64 -21.93
N LYS A 276 -6.47 -20.57 -20.95
CA LYS A 276 -5.37 -21.51 -20.68
C LYS A 276 -4.90 -22.28 -21.91
N ASP A 277 -5.84 -22.65 -22.78
CA ASP A 277 -5.57 -23.47 -23.98
C ASP A 277 -5.14 -22.63 -25.20
N GLY A 278 -4.92 -21.30 -24.99
CA GLY A 278 -4.53 -20.37 -26.03
C GLY A 278 -5.69 -19.90 -26.92
N ASN A 279 -6.91 -20.35 -26.66
CA ASN A 279 -8.09 -19.90 -27.40
C ASN A 279 -8.49 -18.50 -26.98
N GLU A 280 -9.06 -17.74 -27.91
CA GLU A 280 -9.63 -16.42 -27.60
C GLU A 280 -11.15 -16.50 -27.46
N ILE A 281 -11.67 -15.85 -26.44
CA ILE A 281 -13.09 -15.65 -26.22
C ILE A 281 -13.39 -14.15 -26.08
N THR A 282 -14.57 -13.72 -26.51
CA THR A 282 -15.01 -12.33 -26.32
C THR A 282 -16.16 -12.27 -25.32
N ALA A 283 -15.93 -11.62 -24.18
CA ALA A 283 -16.97 -11.34 -23.20
C ALA A 283 -17.71 -10.04 -23.54
N LYS A 284 -19.05 -10.08 -23.41
CA LYS A 284 -19.93 -8.93 -23.66
C LYS A 284 -20.78 -8.62 -22.43
N GLY A 285 -20.95 -7.34 -22.13
CA GLY A 285 -21.74 -6.81 -21.03
C GLY A 285 -22.36 -5.48 -21.34
N ASP A 286 -23.20 -4.98 -20.44
CA ASP A 286 -23.73 -3.61 -20.52
C ASP A 286 -22.67 -2.57 -20.12
N TYR A 287 -21.79 -2.93 -19.15
CA TYR A 287 -20.71 -2.10 -18.64
C TYR A 287 -19.42 -2.88 -18.49
N TYR A 288 -18.30 -2.19 -18.54
CA TYR A 288 -16.96 -2.75 -18.44
C TYR A 288 -16.11 -1.96 -17.43
N ILE A 289 -15.44 -2.66 -16.53
CA ILE A 289 -14.50 -2.10 -15.56
C ILE A 289 -13.10 -2.62 -15.87
N SER A 290 -12.15 -1.73 -16.16
CA SER A 290 -10.74 -2.10 -16.10
C SER A 290 -10.23 -1.97 -14.68
N ALA A 291 -9.94 -3.11 -14.05
CA ALA A 291 -9.29 -3.22 -12.74
C ALA A 291 -7.82 -3.70 -12.87
N LEU A 292 -7.25 -3.49 -14.04
CA LEU A 292 -5.87 -3.83 -14.36
C LEU A 292 -4.91 -2.80 -13.78
N PRO A 293 -3.67 -3.16 -13.45
CA PRO A 293 -2.64 -2.19 -13.09
C PRO A 293 -2.24 -1.33 -14.30
N VAL A 294 -1.59 -0.18 -14.03
CA VAL A 294 -1.31 0.86 -15.02
C VAL A 294 -0.52 0.34 -16.23
N GLU A 295 0.48 -0.51 -15.99
CA GLU A 295 1.33 -1.09 -17.04
C GLU A 295 0.53 -1.97 -18.00
N ARG A 296 -0.39 -2.78 -17.48
CA ARG A 296 -1.22 -3.67 -18.31
C ARG A 296 -2.33 -2.92 -19.03
N MET A 297 -2.96 -1.95 -18.35
CA MET A 297 -3.97 -1.11 -19.02
C MET A 297 -3.37 -0.28 -20.15
N SER A 298 -2.15 0.25 -19.98
CA SER A 298 -1.47 1.03 -21.01
C SER A 298 -1.21 0.25 -22.31
N GLU A 299 -0.96 -1.06 -22.19
CA GLU A 299 -0.76 -1.97 -23.32
C GLU A 299 -2.06 -2.23 -24.12
N LEU A 300 -3.21 -2.22 -23.44
CA LEU A 300 -4.52 -2.51 -24.04
C LEU A 300 -5.20 -1.28 -24.65
N LEU A 301 -4.66 -0.07 -24.42
CA LEU A 301 -5.21 1.16 -25.01
C LEU A 301 -4.89 1.23 -26.50
N ASP A 302 -5.90 1.02 -27.31
CA ASP A 302 -5.82 1.12 -28.77
C ASP A 302 -6.16 2.54 -29.29
N LYS A 303 -6.03 2.72 -30.60
CA LYS A 303 -6.33 3.99 -31.27
C LYS A 303 -7.79 4.41 -31.11
N ASN A 304 -8.73 3.47 -31.14
CA ASN A 304 -10.16 3.78 -31.08
C ASN A 304 -10.55 4.28 -29.69
N MET A 305 -10.00 3.66 -28.63
CA MET A 305 -10.19 4.12 -27.26
C MET A 305 -9.61 5.53 -27.05
N LEU A 306 -8.41 5.81 -27.59
CA LEU A 306 -7.79 7.13 -27.49
C LEU A 306 -8.51 8.21 -28.29
N VAL A 307 -9.18 7.86 -29.40
CA VAL A 307 -10.05 8.77 -30.14
C VAL A 307 -11.34 9.03 -29.37
N ALA A 308 -11.92 8.00 -28.74
CA ALA A 308 -13.14 8.12 -27.95
C ALA A 308 -12.91 8.92 -26.64
N ASP A 309 -11.75 8.74 -26.02
CA ASP A 309 -11.32 9.46 -24.82
C ASP A 309 -9.80 9.76 -24.86
N PRO A 310 -9.39 10.94 -25.33
CA PRO A 310 -7.97 11.33 -25.38
C PRO A 310 -7.29 11.39 -24.01
N THR A 311 -8.03 11.51 -22.90
CA THR A 311 -7.45 11.57 -21.55
C THR A 311 -6.86 10.22 -21.11
N LEU A 312 -7.25 9.11 -21.75
CA LEU A 312 -6.66 7.80 -21.53
C LEU A 312 -5.17 7.73 -21.92
N GLN A 313 -4.68 8.70 -22.75
CA GLN A 313 -3.25 8.83 -23.02
C GLN A 313 -2.44 9.01 -21.73
N TYR A 314 -2.97 9.66 -20.71
CA TYR A 314 -2.31 9.84 -19.42
C TYR A 314 -1.96 8.52 -18.71
N ILE A 315 -2.68 7.43 -18.98
CA ILE A 315 -2.34 6.09 -18.47
C ILE A 315 -1.03 5.61 -19.10
N LYS A 316 -0.82 5.87 -20.40
CA LYS A 316 0.45 5.56 -21.08
C LYS A 316 1.60 6.42 -20.54
N ASP A 317 1.32 7.66 -20.22
CA ASP A 317 2.31 8.60 -19.67
C ASP A 317 2.68 8.26 -18.21
N LEU A 318 1.77 7.66 -17.44
CA LEU A 318 2.01 7.17 -16.08
C LEU A 318 2.78 5.85 -16.04
N SER A 319 2.55 4.95 -16.99
CA SER A 319 3.09 3.58 -17.00
C SER A 319 4.61 3.50 -16.78
N PRO A 320 5.47 4.38 -17.34
CA PRO A 320 6.90 4.38 -17.07
C PRO A 320 7.27 4.76 -15.63
N GLY A 321 6.31 5.24 -14.84
CA GLY A 321 6.50 5.61 -13.43
C GLY A 321 6.45 4.44 -12.45
N THR A 322 6.47 3.20 -12.91
CA THR A 322 6.49 2.02 -12.05
C THR A 322 7.88 1.77 -11.44
N ALA A 323 7.89 1.17 -10.24
CA ALA A 323 9.09 0.72 -9.55
C ALA A 323 8.86 -0.64 -8.90
N TRP A 324 9.95 -1.26 -8.41
CA TRP A 324 9.88 -2.56 -7.78
C TRP A 324 9.81 -2.42 -6.26
N MET A 325 8.87 -3.14 -5.66
CA MET A 325 8.76 -3.38 -4.24
C MET A 325 8.21 -4.80 -4.09
N THR A 326 9.01 -5.71 -3.55
CA THR A 326 8.69 -7.13 -3.57
C THR A 326 9.17 -7.80 -2.30
N GLY A 327 8.40 -8.80 -1.85
CA GLY A 327 8.68 -9.54 -0.64
C GLY A 327 9.61 -10.74 -0.83
N ILE A 328 10.41 -10.98 0.18
CA ILE A 328 11.13 -12.24 0.42
C ILE A 328 10.81 -12.73 1.83
N GLN A 329 10.61 -14.05 1.97
CA GLN A 329 10.36 -14.67 3.27
C GLN A 329 11.49 -15.63 3.61
N TYR A 330 11.82 -15.67 4.90
CA TYR A 330 12.73 -16.65 5.50
C TYR A 330 11.96 -17.50 6.50
N TYR A 331 12.03 -18.81 6.32
CA TYR A 331 11.44 -19.80 7.21
C TYR A 331 12.53 -20.32 8.13
N LEU A 332 12.31 -20.17 9.44
CA LEU A 332 13.34 -20.40 10.45
C LEU A 332 12.98 -21.57 11.37
N ASN A 333 13.98 -22.27 11.89
CA ASN A 333 13.79 -23.31 12.91
C ASN A 333 13.56 -22.75 14.32
N GLU A 334 13.57 -21.41 14.48
CA GLU A 334 13.25 -20.69 15.72
C GLU A 334 12.31 -19.50 15.44
N ASP A 335 11.45 -19.16 16.41
CA ASP A 335 10.59 -17.96 16.34
C ASP A 335 11.33 -16.74 16.90
N ILE A 336 11.85 -15.91 16.01
CA ILE A 336 12.59 -14.70 16.38
C ILE A 336 11.63 -13.53 16.58
N LYS A 337 11.40 -13.18 17.84
CA LYS A 337 10.54 -12.05 18.23
C LYS A 337 11.34 -10.75 18.31
N MET A 338 11.53 -10.09 17.16
CA MET A 338 12.26 -8.82 17.07
C MET A 338 11.52 -7.68 17.79
N THR A 339 10.26 -7.46 17.42
CA THR A 339 9.36 -6.48 18.03
C THR A 339 7.91 -6.87 17.72
N GLN A 340 6.95 -6.40 18.49
CA GLN A 340 5.53 -6.65 18.20
C GLN A 340 5.00 -5.65 17.16
N GLY A 341 5.54 -5.72 15.97
CA GLY A 341 5.22 -4.86 14.84
C GLY A 341 6.30 -4.88 13.77
N HIS A 342 6.41 -3.76 13.06
CA HIS A 342 7.32 -3.63 11.93
C HIS A 342 8.75 -3.31 12.37
N VAL A 343 9.71 -3.82 11.59
CA VAL A 343 11.12 -3.44 11.66
C VAL A 343 11.50 -2.67 10.42
N MET A 344 12.03 -1.46 10.57
CA MET A 344 12.58 -0.62 9.51
C MET A 344 14.10 -0.64 9.60
N TYR A 345 14.77 -1.02 8.53
CA TYR A 345 16.23 -1.15 8.49
C TYR A 345 16.83 0.15 7.92
N THR A 346 17.13 1.10 8.80
CA THR A 346 17.47 2.49 8.42
C THR A 346 18.79 2.62 7.65
N ASP A 347 19.74 1.70 7.88
CA ASP A 347 21.03 1.68 7.20
C ASP A 347 21.06 0.73 5.99
N SER A 348 19.97 -0.01 5.76
CA SER A 348 19.90 -0.96 4.65
C SER A 348 19.95 -0.24 3.30
N PRO A 349 20.94 -0.57 2.43
CA PRO A 349 20.99 -0.02 1.07
C PRO A 349 19.73 -0.34 0.26
N TRP A 350 19.14 -1.52 0.47
CA TRP A 350 17.93 -1.95 -0.23
C TRP A 350 16.62 -1.50 0.43
N ALA A 351 16.72 -0.62 1.44
CA ALA A 351 15.58 -0.07 2.17
C ALA A 351 14.61 -1.15 2.66
N LEU A 352 15.16 -2.12 3.40
CA LEU A 352 14.40 -3.25 3.90
C LEU A 352 13.40 -2.82 4.99
N THR A 353 12.26 -3.50 4.99
CA THR A 353 11.32 -3.54 6.12
C THR A 353 10.94 -4.99 6.37
N SER A 354 10.60 -5.34 7.61
CA SER A 354 10.19 -6.71 7.91
C SER A 354 9.18 -6.81 9.04
N ILE A 355 8.61 -8.00 9.16
CA ILE A 355 7.78 -8.41 10.28
C ILE A 355 8.03 -9.90 10.61
N SER A 356 8.07 -10.26 11.90
CA SER A 356 7.97 -11.64 12.33
C SER A 356 6.50 -12.03 12.36
N GLN A 357 6.08 -12.93 11.45
CA GLN A 357 4.67 -13.21 11.18
C GLN A 357 3.98 -14.02 12.27
N LEU A 358 4.60 -15.10 12.75
CA LEU A 358 3.91 -16.09 13.59
C LEU A 358 3.42 -15.52 14.93
N GLN A 359 4.02 -14.45 15.44
CA GLN A 359 3.53 -13.77 16.64
C GLN A 359 2.11 -13.18 16.47
N PHE A 360 1.67 -12.94 15.23
CA PHE A 360 0.34 -12.42 14.88
C PHE A 360 -0.61 -13.51 14.39
N TRP A 361 -0.08 -14.62 13.84
CA TRP A 361 -0.85 -15.71 13.24
C TRP A 361 -1.30 -16.73 14.29
N LYS A 362 -2.16 -16.29 15.22
CA LYS A 362 -2.54 -17.08 16.40
C LYS A 362 -3.30 -18.37 16.09
N ASP A 363 -4.10 -18.36 15.02
CA ASP A 363 -4.94 -19.48 14.61
C ASP A 363 -4.32 -20.29 13.46
N PHE A 364 -3.09 -19.96 13.07
CA PHE A 364 -2.35 -20.64 12.02
C PHE A 364 -1.34 -21.63 12.64
N ASP A 365 -1.51 -22.89 12.34
CA ASP A 365 -0.62 -23.96 12.84
C ASP A 365 0.48 -24.26 11.80
N ILE A 366 1.63 -23.61 11.94
CA ILE A 366 2.78 -23.78 11.05
C ILE A 366 3.27 -25.24 10.97
N LYS A 367 3.02 -26.08 12.00
CA LYS A 367 3.43 -27.49 12.00
C LYS A 367 2.71 -28.33 10.96
N LYS A 368 1.58 -27.85 10.43
CA LYS A 368 0.84 -28.49 9.33
C LYS A 368 1.42 -28.12 7.96
N HIS A 369 2.45 -27.29 7.91
CA HIS A 369 3.04 -26.80 6.68
C HIS A 369 4.54 -27.13 6.60
N GLY A 370 5.03 -27.24 5.36
CA GLY A 370 6.43 -27.53 5.12
C GLY A 370 6.86 -28.93 5.58
N ASN A 371 8.12 -29.06 5.97
CA ASN A 371 8.68 -30.31 6.50
C ASN A 371 8.50 -30.48 8.02
N GLY A 372 7.81 -29.56 8.68
CA GLY A 372 7.59 -29.57 10.14
C GLY A 372 8.72 -28.96 10.98
N GLU A 373 9.82 -28.51 10.38
CA GLU A 373 10.96 -27.89 11.07
C GLU A 373 10.78 -26.39 11.30
N VAL A 374 9.90 -25.74 10.54
CA VAL A 374 9.67 -24.29 10.60
C VAL A 374 8.94 -23.91 11.89
N LYS A 375 9.52 -22.94 12.63
CA LYS A 375 8.97 -22.38 13.86
C LYS A 375 8.87 -20.85 13.83
N GLY A 376 9.47 -20.20 12.83
CA GLY A 376 9.48 -18.77 12.65
C GLY A 376 9.36 -18.39 11.18
N ILE A 377 8.74 -17.24 10.88
CA ILE A 377 8.67 -16.66 9.54
C ILE A 377 9.01 -15.18 9.65
N ILE A 378 10.06 -14.76 8.94
CA ILE A 378 10.37 -13.34 8.74
C ILE A 378 9.98 -12.98 7.33
N SER A 379 8.97 -12.12 7.17
CA SER A 379 8.62 -11.51 5.88
C SER A 379 9.33 -10.17 5.74
N VAL A 380 10.00 -9.97 4.62
CA VAL A 380 10.83 -8.81 4.32
C VAL A 380 10.38 -8.20 3.01
N ASP A 381 10.20 -6.88 2.96
CA ASP A 381 10.00 -6.14 1.71
C ASP A 381 11.30 -5.44 1.32
N ILE A 382 11.69 -5.59 0.04
CA ILE A 382 12.80 -4.89 -0.60
C ILE A 382 12.21 -3.69 -1.34
N SER A 383 12.52 -2.48 -0.89
CA SER A 383 11.93 -1.24 -1.44
C SER A 383 12.86 -0.46 -2.36
N ASP A 384 14.18 -0.70 -2.33
CA ASP A 384 15.16 -0.06 -3.23
C ASP A 384 15.94 -1.12 -4.02
N TRP A 385 15.59 -1.25 -5.29
CA TRP A 385 16.18 -2.21 -6.22
C TRP A 385 17.33 -1.63 -7.06
N ASN A 386 17.65 -0.33 -6.89
CA ASN A 386 18.58 0.39 -7.73
C ASN A 386 19.83 0.90 -7.00
N THR A 387 19.90 0.73 -5.69
CA THR A 387 21.08 1.09 -4.89
C THR A 387 21.95 -0.16 -4.70
N PRO A 388 23.29 -0.06 -4.86
CA PRO A 388 24.19 -1.18 -4.59
C PRO A 388 24.09 -1.65 -3.13
N GLY A 389 23.96 -2.98 -2.93
CA GLY A 389 23.97 -3.63 -1.63
C GLY A 389 25.35 -3.73 -0.98
N LEU A 390 25.48 -4.53 0.08
CA LEU A 390 26.76 -4.84 0.71
C LEU A 390 27.68 -5.62 -0.24
N ASN A 391 27.09 -6.42 -1.14
CA ASN A 391 27.78 -7.15 -2.22
C ASN A 391 28.22 -6.26 -3.41
N GLY A 392 27.92 -4.96 -3.40
CA GLY A 392 28.24 -4.01 -4.44
C GLY A 392 27.32 -4.05 -5.68
N LYS A 393 26.28 -4.90 -5.70
CA LYS A 393 25.30 -5.00 -6.80
C LYS A 393 23.96 -4.37 -6.42
N CYS A 394 23.23 -3.83 -7.39
CA CYS A 394 21.82 -3.48 -7.20
C CYS A 394 20.96 -4.74 -7.17
N ALA A 395 19.88 -4.75 -6.40
CA ALA A 395 19.01 -5.93 -6.29
C ALA A 395 18.48 -6.41 -7.66
N LYS A 396 18.15 -5.48 -8.57
CA LYS A 396 17.69 -5.80 -9.93
C LYS A 396 18.76 -6.49 -10.81
N ASP A 397 20.03 -6.37 -10.44
CA ASP A 397 21.17 -6.94 -11.19
C ASP A 397 21.66 -8.26 -10.53
N CYS A 398 20.96 -8.71 -9.48
CA CYS A 398 21.25 -9.93 -8.76
C CYS A 398 20.38 -11.10 -9.25
N THR A 399 20.90 -12.31 -9.16
CA THR A 399 20.12 -13.54 -9.26
C THR A 399 19.23 -13.72 -8.01
N ARG A 400 18.24 -14.59 -8.07
CA ARG A 400 17.35 -14.90 -6.92
C ARG A 400 18.15 -15.33 -5.69
N GLU A 401 19.20 -16.16 -5.85
CA GLU A 401 20.09 -16.60 -4.77
C GLU A 401 20.93 -15.45 -4.21
N GLU A 402 21.42 -14.56 -5.06
CA GLU A 402 22.15 -13.37 -4.60
C GLU A 402 21.22 -12.41 -3.84
N ILE A 403 19.95 -12.23 -4.28
CA ILE A 403 18.96 -11.44 -3.56
C ILE A 403 18.72 -12.04 -2.16
N LYS A 404 18.49 -13.34 -2.07
CA LYS A 404 18.33 -14.05 -0.79
C LYS A 404 19.52 -13.78 0.14
N THR A 405 20.73 -14.04 -0.34
CA THR A 405 21.95 -13.94 0.46
C THR A 405 22.19 -12.50 0.91
N GLU A 406 22.11 -11.54 0.00
CA GLU A 406 22.34 -10.13 0.32
C GLU A 406 21.29 -9.58 1.30
N THR A 407 20.02 -9.91 1.11
CA THR A 407 18.96 -9.50 2.05
C THR A 407 19.23 -10.07 3.45
N TRP A 408 19.61 -11.34 3.54
CA TRP A 408 19.94 -12.00 4.80
C TRP A 408 21.12 -11.35 5.51
N GLU A 409 22.19 -11.00 4.78
CA GLU A 409 23.34 -10.29 5.32
C GLU A 409 22.98 -8.88 5.84
N GLN A 410 22.12 -8.15 5.13
CA GLN A 410 21.64 -6.84 5.61
C GLN A 410 20.79 -6.98 6.89
N LEU A 411 19.97 -8.04 7.00
CA LEU A 411 19.21 -8.34 8.22
C LEU A 411 20.16 -8.67 9.39
N LYS A 412 21.11 -9.59 9.20
CA LYS A 412 22.09 -9.99 10.25
C LYS A 412 22.85 -8.78 10.76
N LYS A 413 23.33 -7.93 9.86
CA LYS A 413 24.09 -6.72 10.23
C LYS A 413 23.26 -5.69 11.00
N SER A 414 21.96 -5.63 10.76
CA SER A 414 21.05 -4.70 11.41
C SER A 414 20.48 -5.20 12.75
N LEU A 415 20.39 -6.52 12.91
CA LEU A 415 19.76 -7.13 14.08
C LEU A 415 20.80 -7.58 15.12
N VAL A 416 21.70 -6.68 15.46
CA VAL A 416 22.67 -6.85 16.54
C VAL A 416 22.13 -6.17 17.79
N VAL A 417 21.81 -6.97 18.81
CA VAL A 417 21.31 -6.50 20.11
C VAL A 417 22.31 -6.87 21.18
N GLU A 418 22.79 -5.89 21.95
CA GLU A 418 23.80 -6.09 23.01
C GLU A 418 25.07 -6.81 22.53
N GLY A 419 25.45 -6.56 21.26
CA GLY A 419 26.63 -7.18 20.65
C GLY A 419 26.43 -8.63 20.16
N GLN A 420 25.20 -9.15 20.23
CA GLN A 420 24.83 -10.46 19.69
C GLN A 420 23.94 -10.31 18.47
N CYS A 421 24.27 -11.01 17.39
CA CYS A 421 23.38 -11.10 16.22
C CYS A 421 22.19 -12.01 16.55
N LEU A 422 20.96 -11.51 16.29
CA LEU A 422 19.74 -12.29 16.51
C LEU A 422 19.54 -13.40 15.48
N LEU A 423 20.22 -13.33 14.33
CA LEU A 423 20.09 -14.26 13.23
C LEU A 423 21.41 -14.96 12.96
N SER A 424 21.35 -16.28 12.74
CA SER A 424 22.48 -17.08 12.27
C SER A 424 22.06 -17.93 11.06
N ASP A 425 23.02 -18.35 10.25
CA ASP A 425 22.74 -19.04 8.98
C ASP A 425 22.10 -20.42 9.18
N ASP A 426 22.39 -21.09 10.28
CA ASP A 426 21.82 -22.38 10.70
C ASP A 426 20.34 -22.29 11.14
N MET A 427 19.82 -21.09 11.34
CA MET A 427 18.39 -20.90 11.61
C MET A 427 17.52 -21.02 10.34
N MET A 428 18.08 -20.78 9.16
CA MET A 428 17.32 -20.76 7.90
C MET A 428 17.02 -22.19 7.44
N VAL A 429 15.73 -22.58 7.48
CA VAL A 429 15.24 -23.87 6.97
C VAL A 429 14.96 -23.78 5.48
N ASP A 430 14.31 -22.69 5.05
CA ASP A 430 13.93 -22.45 3.66
C ASP A 430 13.71 -20.94 3.42
N TRP A 431 13.47 -20.55 2.19
CA TRP A 431 13.19 -19.18 1.80
C TRP A 431 12.28 -19.11 0.57
N TYR A 432 11.61 -17.97 0.40
CA TYR A 432 10.76 -17.71 -0.74
C TYR A 432 10.91 -16.26 -1.18
N LEU A 433 11.43 -16.03 -2.37
CA LEU A 433 11.32 -14.74 -3.07
C LEU A 433 10.08 -14.79 -3.95
N ASP A 434 9.33 -13.70 -4.01
CA ASP A 434 8.14 -13.62 -4.84
C ASP A 434 8.39 -14.17 -6.25
N ARG A 435 7.42 -14.93 -6.76
CA ARG A 435 7.55 -15.66 -8.02
C ARG A 435 7.58 -14.77 -9.25
N ASP A 436 7.04 -13.52 -9.13
CA ASP A 436 7.00 -12.56 -10.23
C ASP A 436 8.35 -11.84 -10.43
N ILE A 437 9.31 -12.08 -9.55
CA ILE A 437 10.73 -11.81 -9.79
C ILE A 437 11.29 -13.01 -10.56
N VAL A 438 11.38 -12.87 -11.87
CA VAL A 438 11.82 -13.94 -12.77
C VAL A 438 13.12 -13.59 -13.48
N THR A 439 13.78 -14.60 -14.04
CA THR A 439 14.93 -14.41 -14.92
C THR A 439 14.47 -14.53 -16.37
N ASP A 440 14.73 -13.50 -17.18
CA ASP A 440 14.38 -13.52 -18.60
C ASP A 440 15.34 -14.40 -19.45
N LYS A 441 15.09 -14.43 -20.74
CA LYS A 441 15.90 -15.20 -21.69
C LYS A 441 17.35 -14.66 -21.85
N GLU A 442 17.59 -13.43 -21.45
CA GLU A 442 18.90 -12.78 -21.45
C GLU A 442 19.61 -12.88 -20.08
N PHE A 443 19.10 -13.70 -19.17
CA PHE A 443 19.57 -13.88 -17.79
C PHE A 443 19.48 -12.61 -16.95
N LYS A 444 18.58 -11.68 -17.28
CA LYS A 444 18.29 -10.50 -16.47
C LYS A 444 17.12 -10.77 -15.53
N THR A 445 17.24 -10.25 -14.33
CA THR A 445 16.13 -10.25 -13.38
C THR A 445 15.10 -9.20 -13.81
N ILE A 446 13.84 -9.60 -13.90
CA ILE A 446 12.69 -8.74 -14.21
C ILE A 446 11.60 -8.90 -13.16
N ASN A 447 10.77 -7.87 -13.00
CA ASN A 447 9.58 -7.91 -12.15
C ASN A 447 8.34 -7.83 -13.05
N GLU A 448 7.53 -8.88 -13.06
CA GLU A 448 6.30 -8.93 -13.87
C GLU A 448 5.13 -8.13 -13.26
N GLU A 449 5.21 -7.76 -11.99
CA GLU A 449 4.17 -7.02 -11.26
C GLU A 449 4.72 -5.77 -10.52
N PRO A 450 5.29 -4.78 -11.24
CA PRO A 450 5.80 -3.55 -10.63
C PRO A 450 4.66 -2.70 -10.06
N LEU A 451 4.98 -1.73 -9.20
CA LEU A 451 4.04 -0.80 -8.56
C LEU A 451 4.20 0.61 -9.12
N LEU A 452 3.09 1.34 -9.30
CA LEU A 452 3.14 2.75 -9.65
C LEU A 452 3.65 3.58 -8.47
N VAL A 453 4.65 4.44 -8.71
CA VAL A 453 5.19 5.38 -7.72
C VAL A 453 4.67 6.79 -7.99
N ASN A 454 4.27 7.49 -6.95
CA ASN A 454 3.75 8.86 -7.03
C ASN A 454 4.89 9.89 -7.09
N LYS A 455 5.44 10.08 -8.28
CA LYS A 455 6.46 11.09 -8.53
C LYS A 455 5.86 12.50 -8.61
N VAL A 456 6.70 13.50 -8.53
CA VAL A 456 6.28 14.89 -8.78
C VAL A 456 5.58 15.02 -10.14
N ASN A 457 4.54 15.85 -10.20
CA ASN A 457 3.74 16.11 -11.40
C ASN A 457 2.96 14.91 -11.97
N THR A 458 2.82 13.80 -11.25
CA THR A 458 2.04 12.64 -11.73
C THR A 458 0.58 12.66 -11.31
N TRP A 459 0.21 13.43 -10.29
CA TRP A 459 -1.19 13.54 -9.85
C TRP A 459 -2.13 14.02 -10.97
N ALA A 460 -1.70 15.02 -11.74
CA ALA A 460 -2.50 15.56 -12.86
C ALA A 460 -2.75 14.53 -13.97
N LEU A 461 -1.85 13.53 -14.11
CA LEU A 461 -1.97 12.46 -15.09
C LEU A 461 -2.88 11.32 -14.63
N ARG A 462 -3.18 11.22 -13.32
CA ARG A 462 -4.06 10.17 -12.81
C ARG A 462 -5.48 10.39 -13.34
N PRO A 463 -6.08 9.40 -14.02
CA PRO A 463 -7.45 9.52 -14.52
C PRO A 463 -8.47 9.47 -13.37
N GLU A 464 -9.65 10.01 -13.60
CA GLU A 464 -10.81 9.72 -12.79
C GLU A 464 -11.31 8.29 -13.04
N ALA A 465 -12.17 7.76 -12.16
CA ALA A 465 -12.77 6.45 -12.37
C ALA A 465 -13.71 6.42 -13.60
N HIS A 466 -14.36 7.52 -13.92
CA HIS A 466 -15.17 7.65 -15.15
C HIS A 466 -14.28 7.98 -16.35
N THR A 467 -14.70 7.54 -17.53
CA THR A 467 -14.10 7.88 -18.83
C THR A 467 -15.11 8.59 -19.73
N ASN A 468 -14.68 9.12 -20.87
CA ASN A 468 -15.60 9.64 -21.90
C ASN A 468 -16.18 8.52 -22.80
N ILE A 469 -15.86 7.24 -22.53
CA ILE A 469 -16.48 6.07 -23.14
C ILE A 469 -17.71 5.72 -22.31
N ASN A 470 -18.88 5.62 -22.94
CA ASN A 470 -20.18 5.60 -22.25
C ASN A 470 -20.34 4.47 -21.23
N ASN A 471 -19.84 3.29 -21.53
CA ASN A 471 -20.01 2.07 -20.73
C ASN A 471 -18.67 1.52 -20.17
N PHE A 472 -17.61 2.35 -20.13
CA PHE A 472 -16.30 1.97 -19.64
C PHE A 472 -15.86 2.83 -18.46
N VAL A 473 -15.35 2.20 -17.40
CA VAL A 473 -14.82 2.84 -16.21
C VAL A 473 -13.52 2.18 -15.74
N LEU A 474 -12.74 2.90 -14.92
CA LEU A 474 -11.44 2.49 -14.42
C LEU A 474 -11.50 2.26 -12.90
N ALA A 475 -10.94 1.15 -12.43
CA ALA A 475 -10.86 0.80 -11.02
C ALA A 475 -9.51 0.17 -10.71
N SER A 476 -8.52 0.94 -10.37
CA SER A 476 -7.20 0.46 -9.95
C SER A 476 -6.49 1.55 -9.16
N ASP A 477 -5.35 1.21 -8.56
CA ASP A 477 -4.56 2.08 -7.71
C ASP A 477 -3.91 3.27 -8.42
N TYR A 478 -3.90 3.30 -9.76
CA TYR A 478 -3.48 4.46 -10.54
C TYR A 478 -4.60 5.50 -10.77
N VAL A 479 -5.85 5.14 -10.48
CA VAL A 479 -7.00 6.06 -10.53
C VAL A 479 -6.86 7.09 -9.40
N ARG A 480 -7.32 8.31 -9.66
CA ARG A 480 -7.28 9.40 -8.68
C ARG A 480 -8.17 9.10 -7.47
N THR A 481 -7.56 9.03 -6.30
CA THR A 481 -8.19 8.73 -5.01
C THR A 481 -7.70 9.68 -3.92
N TYR A 482 -8.34 9.69 -2.77
CA TYR A 482 -7.87 10.50 -1.64
C TYR A 482 -6.58 9.96 -1.03
N THR A 483 -6.42 8.64 -0.97
CA THR A 483 -5.20 7.99 -0.45
C THR A 483 -4.01 8.22 -1.38
N ASP A 484 -4.25 8.28 -2.70
CA ASP A 484 -3.25 8.59 -3.71
C ASP A 484 -1.95 7.80 -3.56
N LEU A 485 -2.07 6.50 -3.41
CA LEU A 485 -0.96 5.57 -3.27
C LEU A 485 -1.34 4.22 -3.87
N ALA A 486 -0.35 3.50 -4.43
CA ALA A 486 -0.52 2.12 -4.89
C ALA A 486 -0.75 1.18 -3.70
N THR A 487 -1.99 1.09 -3.23
CA THR A 487 -2.40 0.36 -2.03
C THR A 487 -3.75 -0.33 -2.22
N MET A 488 -4.03 -1.29 -1.34
CA MET A 488 -5.35 -1.93 -1.25
C MET A 488 -6.47 -0.93 -0.96
N GLU A 489 -6.19 0.11 -0.18
CA GLU A 489 -7.13 1.19 0.12
C GLU A 489 -7.46 2.02 -1.12
N GLY A 490 -6.43 2.46 -1.85
CA GLY A 490 -6.61 3.20 -3.12
C GLY A 490 -7.35 2.37 -4.16
N ALA A 491 -7.02 1.07 -4.27
CA ALA A 491 -7.71 0.15 -5.17
C ALA A 491 -9.20 -0.02 -4.83
N ASN A 492 -9.55 -0.12 -3.53
CA ASN A 492 -10.94 -0.22 -3.08
C ASN A 492 -11.70 1.10 -3.30
N GLU A 493 -11.10 2.25 -2.97
CA GLU A 493 -11.69 3.56 -3.23
C GLU A 493 -11.97 3.78 -4.73
N ALA A 494 -10.99 3.47 -5.60
CA ALA A 494 -11.14 3.58 -7.05
C ALA A 494 -12.30 2.71 -7.57
N ALA A 495 -12.41 1.47 -7.06
CA ALA A 495 -13.51 0.57 -7.40
C ALA A 495 -14.88 1.15 -7.00
N ARG A 496 -15.02 1.71 -5.80
CA ARG A 496 -16.26 2.38 -5.35
C ARG A 496 -16.63 3.57 -6.25
N ARG A 497 -15.65 4.38 -6.66
CA ARG A 497 -15.85 5.48 -7.61
C ARG A 497 -16.33 4.97 -8.98
N ALA A 498 -15.74 3.88 -9.47
CA ALA A 498 -16.16 3.24 -10.73
C ALA A 498 -17.59 2.72 -10.65
N VAL A 499 -17.95 2.04 -9.54
CA VAL A 499 -19.30 1.53 -9.32
C VAL A 499 -20.32 2.68 -9.23
N ASN A 500 -20.00 3.77 -8.53
CA ASN A 500 -20.86 4.96 -8.48
C ASN A 500 -21.14 5.52 -9.88
N THR A 501 -20.13 5.59 -10.73
CA THR A 501 -20.30 6.01 -12.15
C THR A 501 -21.24 5.06 -12.91
N ILE A 502 -21.15 3.75 -12.69
CA ILE A 502 -22.05 2.77 -13.33
C ILE A 502 -23.49 2.95 -12.82
N ILE A 503 -23.70 3.13 -11.51
CA ILE A 503 -25.03 3.38 -10.94
C ILE A 503 -25.67 4.62 -11.60
N GLU A 504 -24.95 5.73 -11.66
CA GLU A 504 -25.41 6.98 -12.28
C GLU A 504 -25.73 6.78 -13.76
N ARG A 505 -24.84 6.15 -14.53
CA ARG A 505 -25.03 5.92 -15.98
C ARG A 505 -26.14 4.91 -16.29
N SER A 506 -26.35 3.94 -15.40
CA SER A 506 -27.42 2.94 -15.61
C SER A 506 -28.82 3.49 -15.35
N GLY A 507 -28.94 4.66 -14.72
CA GLY A 507 -30.20 5.24 -14.27
C GLY A 507 -30.85 4.44 -13.14
N ALA A 508 -30.14 3.54 -12.49
CA ALA A 508 -30.64 2.74 -11.39
C ALA A 508 -30.80 3.59 -10.13
N ASN A 509 -31.98 3.49 -9.49
CA ASN A 509 -32.20 4.15 -8.20
C ASN A 509 -31.62 3.29 -7.05
N LEU A 510 -30.30 3.27 -6.94
CA LEU A 510 -29.52 2.50 -5.98
C LEU A 510 -28.64 3.42 -5.12
N PRO A 511 -28.35 3.03 -3.87
CA PRO A 511 -27.44 3.80 -3.02
C PRO A 511 -26.02 3.79 -3.60
N LEU A 512 -25.40 4.96 -3.63
CA LEU A 512 -23.98 5.09 -4.01
C LEU A 512 -23.09 4.45 -2.94
N CYS A 513 -21.92 4.01 -3.35
CA CYS A 513 -20.85 3.60 -2.43
C CYS A 513 -20.33 4.83 -1.68
N GLU A 514 -20.13 4.71 -0.38
CA GLU A 514 -19.52 5.77 0.41
C GLU A 514 -18.04 5.95 0.04
N ILE A 515 -17.63 7.21 -0.08
CA ILE A 515 -16.26 7.65 -0.34
C ILE A 515 -15.82 8.57 0.80
N TRP A 516 -14.79 8.15 1.53
CA TRP A 516 -14.28 8.92 2.67
C TRP A 516 -13.01 9.69 2.32
N HIS A 517 -12.98 10.94 2.74
CA HIS A 517 -11.75 11.73 2.71
C HIS A 517 -10.73 11.22 3.74
N LEU A 518 -9.46 11.54 3.51
CA LEU A 518 -8.43 11.41 4.54
C LEU A 518 -8.82 12.23 5.79
N HIS A 519 -8.44 11.73 6.95
CA HIS A 519 -8.77 12.41 8.21
C HIS A 519 -8.08 13.76 8.31
N GLU A 520 -8.85 14.78 8.63
CA GLU A 520 -8.39 16.15 8.82
C GLU A 520 -8.84 16.65 10.19
N PRO A 521 -7.96 16.73 11.22
CA PRO A 521 -8.35 17.17 12.54
C PRO A 521 -9.01 18.54 12.55
N GLY A 522 -10.21 18.65 13.15
CA GLY A 522 -10.97 19.90 13.19
C GLY A 522 -10.23 21.06 13.87
N VAL A 523 -9.31 20.75 14.79
CA VAL A 523 -8.45 21.74 15.46
C VAL A 523 -7.57 22.52 14.47
N LEU A 524 -7.23 21.93 13.31
CA LEU A 524 -6.42 22.57 12.27
C LEU A 524 -7.25 23.30 11.20
N SER A 525 -8.57 23.28 11.29
CA SER A 525 -9.46 23.93 10.29
C SER A 525 -9.20 25.44 10.14
N ILE A 526 -8.94 26.14 11.23
CA ILE A 526 -8.74 27.59 11.21
C ILE A 526 -7.47 27.99 10.45
N PRO A 527 -6.25 27.48 10.79
CA PRO A 527 -5.05 27.77 10.01
C PRO A 527 -5.16 27.32 8.55
N ARG A 528 -5.78 26.17 8.27
CA ARG A 528 -6.00 25.67 6.89
C ARG A 528 -6.91 26.58 6.08
N ASN A 529 -8.01 27.06 6.65
CA ASN A 529 -8.90 28.03 5.99
C ASN A 529 -8.20 29.37 5.74
N HIS A 530 -7.29 29.77 6.65
CA HIS A 530 -6.45 30.93 6.40
C HIS A 530 -5.52 30.71 5.21
N ASP A 531 -4.85 29.55 5.17
CA ASP A 531 -3.97 29.20 4.06
C ASP A 531 -4.73 29.04 2.73
N LEU A 532 -5.93 28.48 2.74
CA LEU A 532 -6.81 28.40 1.55
C LEU A 532 -7.08 29.80 0.95
N LYS A 533 -7.38 30.78 1.80
CA LYS A 533 -7.59 32.17 1.34
C LYS A 533 -6.32 32.77 0.74
N ARG A 534 -5.14 32.41 1.24
CA ARG A 534 -3.84 32.81 0.68
C ARG A 534 -3.58 32.11 -0.65
N PHE A 535 -3.79 30.81 -0.70
CA PHE A 535 -3.61 30.00 -1.91
C PHE A 535 -4.47 30.52 -3.07
N LYS A 536 -5.77 30.81 -2.83
CA LYS A 536 -6.68 31.38 -3.84
C LYS A 536 -6.25 32.75 -4.37
N LYS A 537 -5.37 33.46 -3.63
CA LYS A 537 -4.76 34.73 -4.06
C LYS A 537 -3.37 34.57 -4.67
N GLY A 538 -2.92 33.33 -4.93
CA GLY A 538 -1.57 33.05 -5.42
C GLY A 538 -0.45 33.35 -4.43
N LEU A 539 -0.76 33.49 -3.12
CA LEU A 539 0.21 33.81 -2.10
C LEU A 539 0.79 32.53 -1.49
N PRO A 540 2.11 32.50 -1.17
CA PRO A 540 2.74 31.35 -0.56
C PRO A 540 2.19 31.09 0.85
N TRP A 541 2.39 29.86 1.37
CA TRP A 541 2.15 29.55 2.77
C TRP A 541 2.94 30.48 3.68
N LYS A 542 2.42 30.77 4.87
CA LYS A 542 3.06 31.66 5.83
C LYS A 542 3.12 31.04 7.22
N LYS A 543 4.30 30.96 7.81
CA LYS A 543 4.54 30.40 9.15
C LYS A 543 3.79 31.15 10.26
N SER A 544 3.74 32.49 10.18
CA SER A 544 3.06 33.33 11.15
C SER A 544 1.64 33.66 10.74
N PHE A 545 0.68 33.33 11.56
CA PHE A 545 -0.72 33.71 11.35
C PHE A 545 -1.03 35.07 11.95
N PRO A 546 -1.98 35.84 11.40
CA PRO A 546 -2.52 37.03 12.04
C PRO A 546 -3.00 36.72 13.47
N TRP A 547 -2.92 37.72 14.37
CA TRP A 547 -3.23 37.53 15.80
C TRP A 547 -4.64 36.92 16.02
N HIS A 548 -5.64 37.34 15.24
CA HIS A 548 -7.01 36.83 15.34
C HIS A 548 -7.11 35.35 14.90
N VAL A 549 -6.34 34.91 13.90
CA VAL A 549 -6.25 33.49 13.48
C VAL A 549 -5.61 32.67 14.59
N ASN A 550 -4.53 33.17 15.19
CA ASN A 550 -3.88 32.52 16.33
C ASN A 550 -4.81 32.40 17.54
N LEU A 551 -5.57 33.46 17.85
CA LEU A 551 -6.52 33.45 18.95
C LEU A 551 -7.63 32.43 18.71
N LEU A 552 -8.25 32.42 17.52
CA LEU A 552 -9.29 31.48 17.16
C LEU A 552 -8.78 30.03 17.15
N HIS A 553 -7.55 29.82 16.67
CA HIS A 553 -6.92 28.49 16.70
C HIS A 553 -6.71 28.01 18.15
N LYS A 554 -6.21 28.86 19.04
CA LYS A 554 -6.05 28.54 20.47
C LYS A 554 -7.39 28.21 21.14
N LEU A 555 -8.44 28.98 20.87
CA LEU A 555 -9.79 28.71 21.38
C LEU A 555 -10.31 27.36 20.87
N ASN A 556 -10.20 27.10 19.57
CA ASN A 556 -10.62 25.82 18.96
C ASN A 556 -9.86 24.63 19.57
N TYR A 557 -8.55 24.77 19.79
CA TYR A 557 -7.73 23.75 20.45
C TYR A 557 -8.20 23.49 21.90
N THR A 558 -8.50 24.56 22.66
CA THR A 558 -8.98 24.44 24.03
C THR A 558 -10.35 23.75 24.09
N PHE A 559 -11.28 24.13 23.22
CA PHE A 559 -12.60 23.49 23.11
C PHE A 559 -12.50 22.02 22.71
N SER A 560 -11.68 21.67 21.72
CA SER A 560 -11.50 20.28 21.31
C SER A 560 -10.92 19.40 22.42
N LYS A 561 -10.04 19.97 23.27
CA LYS A 561 -9.47 19.29 24.44
C LYS A 561 -10.48 19.11 25.60
N LEU A 562 -11.49 19.94 25.68
CA LEU A 562 -12.56 19.83 26.69
C LEU A 562 -13.66 18.83 26.28
N LEU A 563 -13.76 18.53 24.98
CA LEU A 563 -14.76 17.60 24.40
C LEU A 563 -14.18 16.19 24.14
N SER A 564 -12.87 16.01 24.20
CA SER A 564 -12.16 14.71 24.15
C SER A 564 -11.94 14.17 25.57
#